data_934f41b624c1c453953cbaefaf647a66
#
_entry.id   934f41b624c1c453953cbaefaf647a66
#
_cell.length_a   1.000
_cell.length_b   1.000
_cell.length_c   1.000
_cell.angle_alpha   90.00
_cell.angle_beta   90.00
_cell.angle_gamma   90.00
#
_symmetry.space_group_name_H-M   'P 1'
#
loop_
_entity.id
_entity.type
_entity.pdbx_description
1 polymer ?
#
loop_
_entity_poly.entity_id
_entity_poly.type
_entity_poly.pdbx_seq_one_letter_code
_entity_poly.pdbx_strand_id
1 'polypeptide(L)'
;MEGSTIQSAEIVLDNGPFGTRTIRFETGRLARQAAGSAVAYLDGDTMLLSATTAGKHPKEQFDFFPLTVDVEERMYALGRIPGSFFRREGRPSEDAILTCRLIDRPLRPTFIKGLRNEVQVVITVQSLNPNNPYDVLAINAASLSTQLSGLPFNGPIGAVRVALIGERWVAFPSHAQIEEAVFDMVVAGRVVGDDVAIMMLSLIHI
;
A
#
# COMPACT_ATOMS: atom_id res chain seq x y z
N MET A 1 13.74 10.67 27.72
CA MET A 1 13.30 10.50 26.30
C MET A 1 11.81 10.28 26.35
N GLU A 2 11.03 11.30 26.02
CA GLU A 2 9.60 11.11 25.83
C GLU A 2 9.40 10.11 24.68
N GLY A 3 8.67 9.03 24.97
CA GLY A 3 8.32 8.04 23.95
C GLY A 3 7.49 8.72 22.85
N SER A 4 7.81 8.51 21.57
CA SER A 4 7.00 9.02 20.49
C SER A 4 5.56 8.57 20.68
N THR A 5 4.64 9.54 20.71
CA THR A 5 3.21 9.28 20.87
C THR A 5 2.74 8.46 19.65
N ILE A 6 2.18 7.30 19.90
CA ILE A 6 1.55 6.50 18.85
C ILE A 6 0.31 7.25 18.39
N GLN A 7 0.21 7.49 17.10
CA GLN A 7 -0.94 8.11 16.48
C GLN A 7 -1.66 7.11 15.59
N SER A 8 -2.98 7.12 15.63
CA SER A 8 -3.80 6.24 14.79
C SER A 8 -5.03 6.99 14.26
N ALA A 9 -5.45 6.57 13.07
CA ALA A 9 -6.69 7.01 12.44
C ALA A 9 -7.41 5.79 11.87
N GLU A 10 -8.72 5.79 11.92
CA GLU A 10 -9.56 4.70 11.46
C GLU A 10 -10.70 5.24 10.60
N ILE A 11 -11.05 4.48 9.56
CA ILE A 11 -12.21 4.74 8.72
C ILE A 11 -12.99 3.44 8.54
N VAL A 12 -14.31 3.54 8.62
CA VAL A 12 -15.24 2.45 8.36
C VAL A 12 -15.97 2.73 7.06
N LEU A 13 -15.89 1.80 6.12
CA LEU A 13 -16.59 1.83 4.84
C LEU A 13 -17.76 0.86 4.89
N ASP A 14 -18.96 1.39 4.67
CA ASP A 14 -20.19 0.59 4.64
C ASP A 14 -20.53 0.23 3.19
N ASN A 15 -20.43 -1.05 2.84
CA ASN A 15 -20.84 -1.60 1.55
C ASN A 15 -22.29 -2.14 1.56
N GLY A 16 -23.09 -1.78 2.57
CA GLY A 16 -24.45 -2.23 2.71
C GLY A 16 -24.56 -3.76 2.88
N PRO A 17 -25.29 -4.50 2.02
CA PRO A 17 -25.45 -5.93 2.15
C PRO A 17 -24.16 -6.74 2.00
N PHE A 18 -23.09 -6.14 1.47
CA PHE A 18 -21.78 -6.77 1.32
C PHE A 18 -20.87 -6.60 2.54
N GLY A 19 -21.40 -6.01 3.62
CA GLY A 19 -20.71 -5.84 4.89
C GLY A 19 -19.93 -4.53 4.97
N THR A 20 -19.22 -4.37 6.09
CA THR A 20 -18.37 -3.20 6.35
C THR A 20 -16.91 -3.56 6.24
N ARG A 21 -16.08 -2.57 5.91
CA ARG A 21 -14.62 -2.67 5.92
C ARG A 21 -14.04 -1.63 6.85
N THR A 22 -13.17 -2.03 7.72
CA THR A 22 -12.47 -1.13 8.64
C THR A 22 -11.01 -1.02 8.25
N ILE A 23 -10.56 0.19 7.93
CA ILE A 23 -9.17 0.48 7.62
C ILE A 23 -8.62 1.36 8.75
N ARG A 24 -7.54 0.90 9.38
CA ARG A 24 -6.85 1.65 10.42
C ARG A 24 -5.40 1.87 10.02
N PHE A 25 -4.92 3.10 10.24
CA PHE A 25 -3.53 3.46 10.10
C PHE A 25 -2.93 3.79 11.45
N GLU A 26 -1.67 3.45 11.62
CA GLU A 26 -0.92 3.71 12.85
C GLU A 26 0.52 4.14 12.51
N THR A 27 1.07 5.08 13.24
CA THR A 27 2.49 5.48 13.15
C THR A 27 3.11 5.66 14.53
N GLY A 28 4.46 5.67 14.59
CA GLY A 28 5.24 5.92 15.80
C GLY A 28 5.59 4.68 16.62
N ARG A 29 5.08 3.49 16.30
CA ARG A 29 5.37 2.24 17.02
C ARG A 29 6.50 1.44 16.39
N LEU A 30 6.40 1.16 15.08
CA LEU A 30 7.32 0.30 14.34
C LEU A 30 8.20 1.11 13.40
N ALA A 31 9.34 0.52 12.98
CA ALA A 31 10.30 1.08 12.04
C ALA A 31 10.71 2.55 12.36
N ARG A 32 10.95 2.87 13.64
CA ARG A 32 11.22 4.24 14.15
C ARG A 32 12.52 4.85 13.63
N GLN A 33 13.39 4.07 13.01
CA GLN A 33 14.65 4.55 12.41
C GLN A 33 14.51 4.88 10.91
N ALA A 34 13.38 4.51 10.28
CA ALA A 34 13.07 4.94 8.92
C ALA A 34 12.77 6.44 8.88
N ALA A 35 12.90 7.07 7.71
CA ALA A 35 12.53 8.46 7.53
C ALA A 35 11.02 8.66 7.76
N GLY A 36 10.21 7.69 7.32
CA GLY A 36 8.78 7.63 7.62
C GLY A 36 8.32 6.19 7.72
N SER A 37 7.39 5.91 8.63
CA SER A 37 6.82 4.57 8.79
C SER A 37 5.33 4.64 9.11
N ALA A 38 4.59 3.68 8.56
CA ALA A 38 3.17 3.53 8.78
C ALA A 38 2.79 2.05 8.84
N VAL A 39 1.83 1.74 9.69
CA VAL A 39 1.19 0.43 9.74
C VAL A 39 -0.24 0.60 9.26
N ALA A 40 -0.67 -0.24 8.35
CA ALA A 40 -2.04 -0.28 7.86
C ALA A 40 -2.70 -1.61 8.21
N TYR A 41 -3.91 -1.53 8.66
CA TYR A 41 -4.75 -2.68 9.03
C TYR A 41 -6.01 -2.68 8.18
N LEU A 42 -6.45 -3.87 7.77
CA LEU A 42 -7.75 -4.11 7.16
C LEU A 42 -8.49 -5.15 8.02
N ASP A 43 -9.67 -4.78 8.52
CA ASP A 43 -10.56 -5.61 9.34
C ASP A 43 -9.89 -6.24 10.59
N GLY A 44 -8.71 -5.77 10.98
CA GLY A 44 -7.95 -6.24 12.14
C GLY A 44 -7.16 -7.54 11.95
N ASP A 45 -7.31 -8.24 10.83
CA ASP A 45 -6.64 -9.51 10.52
C ASP A 45 -5.52 -9.39 9.46
N THR A 46 -5.59 -8.38 8.61
CA THR A 46 -4.51 -8.06 7.67
C THR A 46 -3.71 -6.86 8.19
N MET A 47 -2.40 -6.99 8.27
CA MET A 47 -1.48 -5.97 8.79
C MET A 47 -0.27 -5.82 7.87
N LEU A 48 -0.03 -4.61 7.41
CA LEU A 48 1.11 -4.22 6.59
C LEU A 48 1.95 -3.15 7.30
N LEU A 49 3.26 -3.33 7.31
CA LEU A 49 4.21 -2.29 7.72
C LEU A 49 4.84 -1.70 6.48
N SER A 50 4.72 -0.39 6.29
CA SER A 50 5.44 0.36 5.26
C SER A 50 6.49 1.25 5.89
N ALA A 51 7.72 1.20 5.37
CA ALA A 51 8.84 2.02 5.79
C ALA A 51 9.45 2.71 4.57
N THR A 52 9.59 4.03 4.64
CA THR A 52 10.22 4.85 3.60
C THR A 52 11.56 5.36 4.10
N THR A 53 12.60 5.18 3.29
CA THR A 53 13.95 5.69 3.54
C THR A 53 14.44 6.46 2.33
N ALA A 54 15.34 7.41 2.55
CA ALA A 54 15.95 8.19 1.49
C ALA A 54 17.45 8.36 1.67
N GLY A 55 18.18 8.31 0.58
CA GLY A 55 19.60 8.62 0.54
C GLY A 55 19.86 10.10 0.84
N LYS A 56 20.90 10.40 1.64
CA LYS A 56 21.25 11.78 2.03
C LYS A 56 21.75 12.64 0.87
N HIS A 57 22.35 12.03 -0.14
CA HIS A 57 22.95 12.72 -1.27
C HIS A 57 22.30 12.30 -2.58
N PRO A 58 22.10 13.25 -3.52
CA PRO A 58 21.61 12.92 -4.86
C PRO A 58 22.65 12.05 -5.60
N LYS A 59 22.16 11.10 -6.38
CA LYS A 59 23.00 10.26 -7.26
C LYS A 59 23.07 10.92 -8.64
N GLU A 60 24.12 11.70 -8.90
CA GLU A 60 24.32 12.45 -10.15
C GLU A 60 24.44 11.57 -11.40
N GLN A 61 24.77 10.29 -11.22
CA GLN A 61 24.93 9.32 -12.30
C GLN A 61 23.59 8.87 -12.92
N PHE A 62 22.45 9.21 -12.31
CA PHE A 62 21.14 8.83 -12.83
C PHE A 62 20.41 10.02 -13.44
N ASP A 63 19.91 9.84 -14.65
CA ASP A 63 19.05 10.82 -15.34
C ASP A 63 17.56 10.70 -14.95
N PHE A 64 17.22 9.74 -14.11
CA PHE A 64 15.86 9.45 -13.64
C PHE A 64 15.79 9.44 -12.12
N PHE A 65 14.57 9.49 -11.58
CA PHE A 65 14.31 9.38 -10.14
C PHE A 65 14.48 7.92 -9.67
N PRO A 66 15.48 7.64 -8.82
CA PRO A 66 15.75 6.27 -8.35
C PRO A 66 14.80 5.91 -7.18
N LEU A 67 13.56 5.55 -7.51
CA LEU A 67 12.59 5.01 -6.57
C LEU A 67 12.57 3.49 -6.67
N THR A 68 12.75 2.82 -5.53
CA THR A 68 12.61 1.37 -5.38
C THR A 68 11.43 1.08 -4.47
N VAL A 69 10.55 0.20 -4.90
CA VAL A 69 9.41 -0.28 -4.12
C VAL A 69 9.53 -1.79 -3.99
N ASP A 70 9.60 -2.27 -2.76
CA ASP A 70 9.72 -3.68 -2.43
C ASP A 70 8.54 -4.12 -1.57
N VAL A 71 7.95 -5.26 -1.90
CA VAL A 71 6.92 -5.93 -1.10
C VAL A 71 7.45 -7.28 -0.64
N GLU A 72 7.51 -7.45 0.66
CA GLU A 72 7.99 -8.66 1.31
C GLU A 72 6.83 -9.43 1.94
N GLU A 73 6.45 -10.54 1.32
CA GLU A 73 5.49 -11.48 1.88
C GLU A 73 6.23 -12.47 2.78
N ARG A 74 5.92 -12.40 4.07
CA ARG A 74 6.51 -13.31 5.05
C ARG A 74 5.63 -14.54 5.23
N MET A 75 6.26 -15.73 5.30
CA MET A 75 5.55 -16.98 5.50
C MET A 75 4.72 -16.99 6.79
N TYR A 76 5.23 -16.38 7.85
CA TYR A 76 4.51 -16.28 9.12
C TYR A 76 3.21 -15.46 9.03
N ALA A 77 3.10 -14.54 8.05
CA ALA A 77 1.88 -13.75 7.83
C ALA A 77 0.65 -14.62 7.53
N LEU A 78 0.89 -15.81 6.97
CA LEU A 78 -0.13 -16.84 6.71
C LEU A 78 -0.05 -18.01 7.69
N GLY A 79 0.69 -17.88 8.81
CA GLY A 79 0.91 -18.97 9.75
C GLY A 79 1.74 -20.13 9.19
N ARG A 80 2.54 -19.88 8.14
CA ARG A 80 3.38 -20.89 7.50
C ARG A 80 4.81 -20.80 7.98
N ILE A 81 5.49 -21.95 8.03
CA ILE A 81 6.92 -22.04 8.40
C ILE A 81 7.73 -22.22 7.11
N PRO A 82 8.79 -21.39 6.87
CA PRO A 82 9.74 -21.62 5.81
C PRO A 82 10.44 -22.98 5.97
N GLY A 83 10.78 -23.66 4.89
CA GLY A 83 11.49 -24.92 5.07
C GLY A 83 11.69 -25.77 3.82
N SER A 84 10.69 -26.01 2.99
CA SER A 84 10.84 -26.84 1.79
C SER A 84 11.22 -26.02 0.56
N PHE A 85 11.55 -26.66 -0.55
CA PHE A 85 11.88 -26.01 -1.82
C PHE A 85 10.80 -25.00 -2.26
N PHE A 86 9.52 -25.32 -2.04
CA PHE A 86 8.38 -24.45 -2.40
C PHE A 86 8.01 -23.42 -1.32
N ARG A 87 8.68 -23.43 -0.16
CA ARG A 87 8.42 -22.52 0.97
C ARG A 87 9.67 -21.72 1.35
N ARG A 88 10.38 -21.23 0.34
CA ARG A 88 11.57 -20.39 0.55
C ARG A 88 11.17 -18.92 0.56
N GLU A 89 11.69 -18.18 1.55
CA GLU A 89 11.68 -16.72 1.56
C GLU A 89 12.86 -16.18 0.74
N GLY A 90 12.82 -14.91 0.37
CA GLY A 90 13.89 -14.21 -0.34
C GLY A 90 13.63 -13.99 -1.83
N ARG A 91 12.69 -14.72 -2.44
CA ARG A 91 12.21 -14.41 -3.80
C ARG A 91 10.75 -13.93 -3.69
N PRO A 92 10.44 -12.72 -4.18
CA PRO A 92 9.07 -12.22 -4.18
C PRO A 92 8.16 -13.10 -5.06
N SER A 93 6.90 -13.23 -4.66
CA SER A 93 5.86 -13.85 -5.48
C SER A 93 5.53 -12.99 -6.70
N GLU A 94 4.83 -13.55 -7.67
CA GLU A 94 4.31 -12.77 -8.82
C GLU A 94 3.35 -11.68 -8.34
N ASP A 95 2.50 -11.98 -7.37
CA ASP A 95 1.56 -11.02 -6.78
C ASP A 95 2.29 -9.87 -6.07
N ALA A 96 3.37 -10.17 -5.33
CA ALA A 96 4.21 -9.15 -4.71
C ALA A 96 4.84 -8.22 -5.75
N ILE A 97 5.35 -8.77 -6.87
CA ILE A 97 5.94 -8.00 -7.97
C ILE A 97 4.88 -7.09 -8.62
N LEU A 98 3.68 -7.62 -8.86
CA LEU A 98 2.57 -6.83 -9.42
C LEU A 98 2.14 -5.72 -8.45
N THR A 99 2.08 -6.02 -7.15
CA THR A 99 1.78 -5.04 -6.11
C THR A 99 2.85 -3.94 -6.04
N CYS A 100 4.15 -4.26 -6.16
CA CYS A 100 5.21 -3.26 -6.28
C CYS A 100 4.95 -2.28 -7.43
N ARG A 101 4.53 -2.78 -8.60
CA ARG A 101 4.22 -1.95 -9.77
C ARG A 101 2.96 -1.11 -9.57
N LEU A 102 1.94 -1.67 -8.90
CA LEU A 102 0.72 -0.92 -8.55
C LEU A 102 1.02 0.23 -7.59
N ILE A 103 1.97 0.07 -6.67
CA ILE A 103 2.41 1.12 -5.75
C ILE A 103 3.25 2.17 -6.49
N ASP A 104 4.23 1.75 -7.29
CA ASP A 104 5.16 2.65 -7.99
C ASP A 104 4.44 3.61 -8.94
N ARG A 105 3.42 3.13 -9.67
CA ARG A 105 2.72 3.92 -10.70
C ARG A 105 2.09 5.21 -10.20
N PRO A 106 1.29 5.23 -9.12
CA PRO A 106 0.73 6.46 -8.57
C PRO A 106 1.73 7.22 -7.69
N LEU A 107 2.70 6.53 -7.06
CA LEU A 107 3.62 7.14 -6.12
C LEU A 107 4.70 7.97 -6.83
N ARG A 108 5.30 7.44 -7.89
CA ARG A 108 6.42 8.07 -8.62
C ARG A 108 6.09 9.48 -9.16
N PRO A 109 4.96 9.74 -9.83
CA PRO A 109 4.65 11.06 -10.38
C PRO A 109 4.30 12.10 -9.31
N THR A 110 4.10 11.68 -8.06
CA THR A 110 3.77 12.58 -6.94
C THR A 110 5.01 13.23 -6.32
N PHE A 111 6.20 12.70 -6.57
CA PHE A 111 7.44 13.36 -6.19
C PHE A 111 7.74 14.53 -7.12
N ILE A 112 8.51 15.50 -6.62
CA ILE A 112 8.94 16.64 -7.45
C ILE A 112 9.82 16.16 -8.59
N LYS A 113 9.67 16.82 -9.75
CA LYS A 113 10.53 16.56 -10.91
C LYS A 113 11.98 16.93 -10.60
N GLY A 114 12.91 16.06 -11.01
CA GLY A 114 14.34 16.29 -10.83
C GLY A 114 14.91 15.79 -9.49
N LEU A 115 14.10 15.16 -8.62
CA LEU A 115 14.61 14.48 -7.44
C LEU A 115 15.54 13.34 -7.87
N ARG A 116 16.79 13.34 -7.35
CA ARG A 116 17.82 12.34 -7.68
C ARG A 116 18.31 11.58 -6.43
N ASN A 117 17.71 11.86 -5.28
CA ASN A 117 17.97 11.07 -4.08
C ASN A 117 17.33 9.69 -4.27
N GLU A 118 18.07 8.65 -3.91
CA GLU A 118 17.52 7.31 -3.86
C GLU A 118 16.45 7.24 -2.77
N VAL A 119 15.27 6.80 -3.15
CA VAL A 119 14.16 6.58 -2.22
C VAL A 119 13.77 5.10 -2.29
N GLN A 120 13.68 4.47 -1.13
CA GLN A 120 13.23 3.10 -1.01
C GLN A 120 11.98 3.05 -0.12
N VAL A 121 10.96 2.36 -0.61
CA VAL A 121 9.73 2.07 0.12
C VAL A 121 9.61 0.57 0.26
N VAL A 122 9.69 0.07 1.48
CA VAL A 122 9.59 -1.36 1.80
C VAL A 122 8.27 -1.61 2.50
N ILE A 123 7.47 -2.50 1.95
CA ILE A 123 6.23 -2.97 2.55
C ILE A 123 6.44 -4.41 3.02
N THR A 124 6.26 -4.65 4.32
CA THR A 124 6.34 -5.99 4.89
C THR A 124 4.94 -6.44 5.29
N VAL A 125 4.48 -7.54 4.73
CA VAL A 125 3.22 -8.19 5.08
C VAL A 125 3.42 -8.94 6.41
N GLN A 126 2.84 -8.42 7.49
CA GLN A 126 3.00 -8.94 8.84
C GLN A 126 1.93 -9.98 9.20
N SER A 127 0.70 -9.74 8.73
CA SER A 127 -0.43 -10.65 8.84
C SER A 127 -1.28 -10.52 7.60
N LEU A 128 -1.82 -11.62 7.11
CA LEU A 128 -2.62 -11.64 5.89
C LEU A 128 -3.82 -12.57 6.06
N ASN A 129 -5.01 -12.02 5.82
CA ASN A 129 -6.20 -12.83 5.59
C ASN A 129 -6.20 -13.28 4.11
N PRO A 130 -6.11 -14.60 3.84
CA PRO A 130 -6.05 -15.10 2.46
C PRO A 130 -7.33 -14.82 1.64
N ASN A 131 -8.41 -14.38 2.28
CA ASN A 131 -9.66 -14.04 1.59
C ASN A 131 -9.68 -12.61 1.05
N ASN A 132 -8.75 -11.76 1.48
CA ASN A 132 -8.75 -10.33 1.14
C ASN A 132 -7.48 -9.95 0.35
N PRO A 133 -7.61 -9.26 -0.80
CA PRO A 133 -6.47 -8.63 -1.46
C PRO A 133 -5.83 -7.57 -0.56
N TYR A 134 -4.51 -7.51 -0.54
CA TYR A 134 -3.76 -6.51 0.24
C TYR A 134 -3.13 -5.40 -0.61
N ASP A 135 -3.18 -5.51 -1.93
CA ASP A 135 -2.52 -4.65 -2.92
C ASP A 135 -2.84 -3.16 -2.71
N VAL A 136 -4.11 -2.83 -2.58
CA VAL A 136 -4.57 -1.45 -2.38
C VAL A 136 -4.24 -0.92 -0.99
N LEU A 137 -4.32 -1.77 0.03
CA LEU A 137 -3.89 -1.41 1.38
C LEU A 137 -2.40 -1.05 1.39
N ALA A 138 -1.59 -1.77 0.59
CA ALA A 138 -0.16 -1.50 0.43
C ALA A 138 0.11 -0.14 -0.23
N ILE A 139 -0.69 0.27 -1.23
CA ILE A 139 -0.59 1.63 -1.82
C ILE A 139 -0.85 2.70 -0.75
N ASN A 140 -1.90 2.54 0.04
CA ASN A 140 -2.25 3.49 1.09
C ASN A 140 -1.18 3.55 2.20
N ALA A 141 -0.62 2.40 2.61
CA ALA A 141 0.47 2.33 3.59
C ALA A 141 1.75 3.01 3.06
N ALA A 142 2.11 2.76 1.79
CA ALA A 142 3.26 3.38 1.13
C ALA A 142 3.11 4.90 1.01
N SER A 143 1.91 5.37 0.64
CA SER A 143 1.59 6.79 0.57
C SER A 143 1.77 7.48 1.92
N LEU A 144 1.22 6.88 2.99
CA LEU A 144 1.32 7.45 4.34
C LEU A 144 2.76 7.46 4.86
N SER A 145 3.52 6.36 4.71
CA SER A 145 4.92 6.32 5.13
C SER A 145 5.79 7.33 4.38
N THR A 146 5.52 7.53 3.08
CA THR A 146 6.21 8.53 2.27
C THR A 146 5.85 9.96 2.69
N GLN A 147 4.57 10.23 2.99
CA GLN A 147 4.13 11.53 3.49
C GLN A 147 4.80 11.88 4.82
N LEU A 148 4.92 10.90 5.72
CA LEU A 148 5.54 11.08 7.03
C LEU A 148 7.09 11.19 6.97
N SER A 149 7.71 10.83 5.86
CA SER A 149 9.17 10.85 5.71
C SER A 149 9.76 12.25 5.55
N GLY A 150 8.93 13.27 5.30
CA GLY A 150 9.36 14.63 5.04
C GLY A 150 10.02 14.86 3.67
N LEU A 151 9.96 13.86 2.78
CA LEU A 151 10.43 14.00 1.41
C LEU A 151 9.54 14.97 0.60
N PRO A 152 10.06 15.57 -0.49
CA PRO A 152 9.28 16.45 -1.36
C PRO A 152 8.26 15.65 -2.18
N PHE A 153 7.16 15.33 -1.53
CA PHE A 153 6.08 14.47 -1.97
C PHE A 153 4.75 15.22 -1.95
N ASN A 154 4.10 15.34 -3.10
CA ASN A 154 2.84 16.07 -3.28
C ASN A 154 1.61 15.18 -3.05
N GLY A 155 1.69 14.28 -2.04
CA GLY A 155 0.57 13.44 -1.61
C GLY A 155 -0.27 14.09 -0.52
N PRO A 156 -1.03 13.30 0.25
CA PRO A 156 -1.12 11.85 0.17
C PRO A 156 -1.90 11.33 -1.06
N ILE A 157 -1.62 10.08 -1.41
CA ILE A 157 -2.40 9.32 -2.40
C ILE A 157 -3.31 8.37 -1.64
N GLY A 158 -4.58 8.33 -2.03
CA GLY A 158 -5.53 7.31 -1.60
C GLY A 158 -5.79 6.32 -2.74
N ALA A 159 -5.95 5.04 -2.40
CA ALA A 159 -6.32 4.02 -3.35
C ALA A 159 -7.47 3.17 -2.83
N VAL A 160 -8.29 2.69 -3.75
CA VAL A 160 -9.40 1.79 -3.47
C VAL A 160 -9.52 0.77 -4.61
N ARG A 161 -9.83 -0.47 -4.27
CA ARG A 161 -10.29 -1.48 -5.21
C ARG A 161 -11.81 -1.48 -5.15
N VAL A 162 -12.44 -1.40 -6.30
CA VAL A 162 -13.90 -1.39 -6.43
C VAL A 162 -14.34 -2.50 -7.36
N ALA A 163 -15.38 -3.23 -6.95
CA ALA A 163 -16.03 -4.26 -7.74
C ALA A 163 -17.50 -3.92 -7.94
N LEU A 164 -18.05 -4.25 -9.11
CA LEU A 164 -19.46 -4.10 -9.39
C LEU A 164 -20.15 -5.48 -9.28
N ILE A 165 -20.99 -5.63 -8.26
CA ILE A 165 -21.70 -6.87 -7.96
C ILE A 165 -23.20 -6.57 -7.90
N GLY A 166 -24.00 -7.18 -8.75
CA GLY A 166 -25.45 -7.01 -8.75
C GLY A 166 -25.88 -5.53 -8.78
N GLU A 167 -25.31 -4.70 -9.66
CA GLU A 167 -25.57 -3.27 -9.82
C GLU A 167 -25.10 -2.39 -8.64
N ARG A 168 -24.31 -2.90 -7.70
CA ARG A 168 -23.77 -2.16 -6.56
C ARG A 168 -22.26 -2.14 -6.56
N TRP A 169 -21.70 -0.99 -6.21
CA TRP A 169 -20.27 -0.82 -6.02
C TRP A 169 -19.87 -1.28 -4.62
N VAL A 170 -18.85 -2.13 -4.58
CA VAL A 170 -18.25 -2.66 -3.34
C VAL A 170 -16.81 -2.20 -3.25
N ALA A 171 -16.46 -1.53 -2.17
CA ALA A 171 -15.09 -1.10 -1.89
C ALA A 171 -14.34 -2.15 -1.07
N PHE A 172 -13.07 -2.38 -1.39
CA PHE A 172 -12.24 -3.42 -0.76
C PHE A 172 -12.90 -4.81 -0.78
N PRO A 173 -13.30 -5.32 -1.95
CA PRO A 173 -13.97 -6.61 -2.06
C PRO A 173 -13.05 -7.75 -1.63
N SER A 174 -13.64 -8.83 -1.11
CA SER A 174 -12.92 -10.09 -0.89
C SER A 174 -12.71 -10.83 -2.22
N HIS A 175 -11.83 -11.84 -2.24
CA HIS A 175 -11.61 -12.67 -3.44
C HIS A 175 -12.91 -13.32 -3.93
N ALA A 176 -13.75 -13.86 -3.03
CA ALA A 176 -15.05 -14.42 -3.39
C ALA A 176 -15.98 -13.37 -4.03
N GLN A 177 -15.99 -12.15 -3.53
CA GLN A 177 -16.77 -11.05 -4.10
C GLN A 177 -16.25 -10.61 -5.46
N ILE A 178 -14.93 -10.69 -5.69
CA ILE A 178 -14.31 -10.38 -6.99
C ILE A 178 -14.72 -11.43 -8.04
N GLU A 179 -14.80 -12.71 -7.66
CA GLU A 179 -15.23 -13.78 -8.57
C GLU A 179 -16.68 -13.61 -9.05
N GLU A 180 -17.55 -12.99 -8.24
CA GLU A 180 -18.93 -12.68 -8.58
C GLU A 180 -19.10 -11.35 -9.33
N ALA A 181 -18.04 -10.54 -9.40
CA ALA A 181 -18.11 -9.20 -9.94
C ALA A 181 -18.13 -9.21 -11.48
N VAL A 182 -18.98 -8.36 -12.06
CA VAL A 182 -18.97 -8.06 -13.50
C VAL A 182 -17.82 -7.15 -13.88
N PHE A 183 -17.31 -6.37 -12.92
CA PHE A 183 -16.29 -5.37 -13.12
C PHE A 183 -15.41 -5.26 -11.88
N ASP A 184 -14.10 -5.21 -12.05
CA ASP A 184 -13.11 -5.07 -10.98
C ASP A 184 -12.00 -4.10 -11.39
N MET A 185 -11.78 -3.06 -10.57
CA MET A 185 -10.83 -1.99 -10.88
C MET A 185 -10.15 -1.47 -9.61
N VAL A 186 -8.87 -1.17 -9.74
CA VAL A 186 -8.11 -0.38 -8.76
C VAL A 186 -8.03 1.07 -9.22
N VAL A 187 -8.41 1.98 -8.34
CA VAL A 187 -8.32 3.44 -8.54
C VAL A 187 -7.37 4.02 -7.51
N ALA A 188 -6.44 4.85 -7.95
CA ALA A 188 -5.61 5.64 -7.05
C ALA A 188 -5.61 7.10 -7.48
N GLY A 189 -5.69 8.00 -6.50
CA GLY A 189 -5.76 9.43 -6.73
C GLY A 189 -5.39 10.24 -5.50
N ARG A 190 -5.42 11.55 -5.65
CA ARG A 190 -5.20 12.51 -4.56
C ARG A 190 -6.21 13.64 -4.61
N VAL A 191 -6.47 14.25 -3.48
CA VAL A 191 -7.28 15.47 -3.40
C VAL A 191 -6.44 16.67 -3.84
N VAL A 192 -7.01 17.48 -4.74
CA VAL A 192 -6.40 18.73 -5.23
C VAL A 192 -7.47 19.83 -5.16
N GLY A 193 -7.39 20.66 -4.12
CA GLY A 193 -8.48 21.59 -3.80
C GLY A 193 -9.75 20.81 -3.40
N ASP A 194 -10.86 21.11 -4.09
CA ASP A 194 -12.15 20.43 -3.88
C ASP A 194 -12.35 19.22 -4.81
N ASP A 195 -11.40 18.95 -5.72
CA ASP A 195 -11.48 17.87 -6.69
C ASP A 195 -10.57 16.69 -6.34
N VAL A 196 -10.85 15.54 -6.95
CA VAL A 196 -10.00 14.35 -6.88
C VAL A 196 -9.29 14.15 -8.22
N ALA A 197 -7.97 14.32 -8.21
CA ALA A 197 -7.14 13.99 -9.36
C ALA A 197 -6.86 12.48 -9.38
N ILE A 198 -7.42 11.78 -10.35
CA ILE A 198 -7.16 10.36 -10.57
C ILE A 198 -5.78 10.23 -11.20
N MET A 199 -4.91 9.44 -10.58
CA MET A 199 -3.53 9.22 -11.00
C MET A 199 -3.32 7.86 -11.64
N MET A 200 -4.13 6.88 -11.27
CA MET A 200 -4.06 5.53 -11.81
C MET A 200 -5.45 4.90 -11.84
N LEU A 201 -5.78 4.31 -12.98
CA LEU A 201 -6.86 3.36 -13.17
C LEU A 201 -6.22 2.05 -13.64
N SER A 202 -6.43 0.97 -12.91
CA SER A 202 -6.01 -0.37 -13.32
C SER A 202 -7.23 -1.26 -13.39
N LEU A 203 -7.68 -1.53 -14.61
CA LEU A 203 -8.76 -2.46 -14.89
C LEU A 203 -8.21 -3.88 -14.78
N ILE A 204 -8.84 -4.71 -13.96
CA ILE A 204 -8.38 -6.07 -13.68
C ILE A 204 -9.30 -7.08 -14.37
N HIS A 205 -10.60 -6.82 -14.37
CA HIS A 205 -11.60 -7.70 -15.00
C HIS A 205 -12.78 -6.88 -15.56
N ILE A 206 -13.30 -7.31 -16.72
CA ILE A 206 -14.57 -6.88 -17.35
C ILE A 206 -15.36 -8.12 -17.71
#